data_430ba1cac5a7c473db61d4ce20fba0b5
#
_entry.id   430ba1cac5a7c473db61d4ce20fba0b5
#
_cell.length_a   1.000
_cell.length_b   1.000
_cell.length_c   1.000
_cell.angle_alpha   90.00
_cell.angle_beta   90.00
_cell.angle_gamma   90.00
#
_symmetry.space_group_name_H-M   'P 1'
#
loop_
_entity.id
_entity.type
_entity.pdbx_description
1 polymer ?
#
loop_
_entity_poly.entity_id
_entity_poly.type
_entity_poly.pdbx_seq_one_letter_code
_entity_poly.pdbx_strand_id
1 'polypeptide(L)'
;IEKTAPKMKNPPIITCPYDAELYGHWWYEGPYWLYVLFKKIYYNQDVFKLITPSEYLDKYPDTQQAAPAISTWGAHGYSEVWLNPGNDYIYRHLDNAAGRLHYLAQTYKEPYDLQKRALNQCARELLLAQSSDWPFIITANTMVDYAHKRIRDHIGRFNALADMIDKNEINEEYLADIEYKDLIFPDIDYRIWGWGE
;
A
#
# COMPACT_ATOMS: atom_id res chain seq x y z
N ILE A 1 21.58 23.38 -6.75
CA ILE A 1 21.86 22.35 -7.76
C ILE A 1 22.96 22.83 -8.68
N GLU A 2 22.84 23.99 -9.36
CA GLU A 2 23.83 24.49 -10.29
C GLU A 2 25.26 24.54 -9.73
N LYS A 3 25.43 24.86 -8.43
CA LYS A 3 26.75 24.93 -7.76
C LYS A 3 27.30 23.55 -7.36
N THR A 4 26.46 22.55 -7.21
CA THR A 4 26.85 21.22 -6.71
C THR A 4 26.86 20.15 -7.80
N ALA A 5 25.99 20.25 -8.79
CA ALA A 5 25.89 19.29 -9.89
C ALA A 5 27.22 18.99 -10.60
N PRO A 6 28.08 19.99 -10.92
CA PRO A 6 29.36 19.73 -11.56
C PRO A 6 30.36 18.94 -10.74
N LYS A 7 30.09 18.78 -9.42
CA LYS A 7 30.96 18.04 -8.47
C LYS A 7 30.46 16.64 -8.22
N MET A 8 29.31 16.26 -8.75
CA MET A 8 28.69 14.96 -8.55
C MET A 8 29.12 13.97 -9.64
N LYS A 9 29.34 12.71 -9.27
CA LYS A 9 29.65 11.63 -10.21
C LYS A 9 28.50 11.41 -11.20
N ASN A 10 27.28 11.40 -10.70
CA ASN A 10 26.05 11.25 -11.48
C ASN A 10 25.28 12.58 -11.53
N PRO A 11 24.52 12.85 -12.59
CA PRO A 11 23.62 14.00 -12.62
C PRO A 11 22.66 13.98 -11.42
N PRO A 12 22.43 15.11 -10.76
CA PRO A 12 21.53 15.15 -9.61
C PRO A 12 20.08 14.89 -10.03
N ILE A 13 19.36 14.17 -9.19
CA ILE A 13 17.90 14.01 -9.30
C ILE A 13 17.21 14.76 -8.16
N ILE A 14 16.08 15.40 -8.45
CA ILE A 14 15.17 15.96 -7.45
C ILE A 14 13.89 15.15 -7.52
N THR A 15 13.54 14.52 -6.41
CA THR A 15 12.27 13.83 -6.26
C THR A 15 11.27 14.76 -5.58
N CYS A 16 10.12 14.96 -6.23
CA CYS A 16 9.01 15.75 -5.69
C CYS A 16 7.84 14.80 -5.40
N PRO A 17 7.75 14.25 -4.19
CA PRO A 17 6.63 13.40 -3.82
C PRO A 17 5.37 14.24 -3.59
N TYR A 18 4.27 13.85 -4.21
CA TYR A 18 2.95 14.42 -4.04
C TYR A 18 1.95 13.30 -3.76
N ASP A 19 1.05 13.54 -2.83
CA ASP A 19 -0.04 12.62 -2.55
C ASP A 19 -0.98 12.53 -3.76
N ALA A 20 -1.28 11.31 -4.20
CA ALA A 20 -2.04 11.07 -5.42
C ALA A 20 -3.49 11.57 -5.33
N GLU A 21 -4.11 11.51 -4.14
CA GLU A 21 -5.47 11.98 -3.91
C GLU A 21 -5.65 13.47 -4.16
N LEU A 22 -4.61 14.29 -4.02
CA LEU A 22 -4.66 15.71 -4.38
C LEU A 22 -5.14 15.94 -5.81
N TYR A 23 -4.76 15.05 -6.70
CA TYR A 23 -5.11 15.11 -8.13
C TYR A 23 -6.40 14.37 -8.48
N GLY A 24 -6.97 13.64 -7.55
CA GLY A 24 -8.19 12.87 -7.73
C GLY A 24 -9.45 13.59 -7.23
N HIS A 25 -9.42 14.16 -6.02
CA HIS A 25 -10.63 14.71 -5.40
C HIS A 25 -10.41 15.96 -4.54
N TRP A 26 -9.17 16.34 -4.26
CA TRP A 26 -8.88 17.52 -3.45
C TRP A 26 -8.62 18.79 -4.25
N TRP A 27 -7.96 18.69 -5.37
CA TRP A 27 -7.52 19.82 -6.16
C TRP A 27 -8.09 19.74 -7.57
N TYR A 28 -9.17 20.46 -7.80
CA TYR A 28 -9.90 20.44 -9.07
C TYR A 28 -8.99 20.73 -10.28
N GLU A 29 -8.11 21.71 -10.19
CA GLU A 29 -7.19 22.10 -11.26
C GLU A 29 -5.94 21.22 -11.33
N GLY A 30 -5.72 20.36 -10.35
CA GLY A 30 -4.47 19.59 -10.19
C GLY A 30 -4.07 18.78 -11.42
N PRO A 31 -4.94 18.00 -12.04
CA PRO A 31 -4.61 17.26 -13.27
C PRO A 31 -4.25 18.17 -14.44
N TYR A 32 -4.95 19.28 -14.60
CA TYR A 32 -4.66 20.28 -15.63
C TYR A 32 -3.35 21.02 -15.35
N TRP A 33 -3.07 21.33 -14.10
CA TRP A 33 -1.80 21.92 -13.69
C TRP A 33 -0.62 21.01 -14.03
N LEU A 34 -0.70 19.70 -13.72
CA LEU A 34 0.31 18.72 -14.09
C LEU A 34 0.50 18.65 -15.61
N TYR A 35 -0.58 18.61 -16.38
CA TYR A 35 -0.53 18.62 -17.83
C TYR A 35 0.22 19.84 -18.36
N VAL A 36 -0.12 21.04 -17.89
CA VAL A 36 0.54 22.29 -18.31
C VAL A 36 1.99 22.33 -17.86
N LEU A 37 2.28 21.88 -16.63
CA LEU A 37 3.64 21.81 -16.09
C LEU A 37 4.53 20.91 -16.96
N PHE A 38 4.07 19.69 -17.27
CA PHE A 38 4.85 18.77 -18.10
C PHE A 38 5.06 19.31 -19.53
N LYS A 39 4.06 19.95 -20.13
CA LYS A 39 4.22 20.62 -21.41
C LYS A 39 5.24 21.77 -21.35
N LYS A 40 5.20 22.59 -20.31
CA LYS A 40 6.17 23.67 -20.13
C LYS A 40 7.60 23.13 -19.95
N ILE A 41 7.76 22.06 -19.16
CA ILE A 41 9.07 21.43 -18.97
C ILE A 41 9.61 20.90 -20.31
N TYR A 42 8.74 20.30 -21.14
CA TYR A 42 9.15 19.72 -22.42
C TYR A 42 9.44 20.76 -23.49
N TYR A 43 8.63 21.82 -23.61
CA TYR A 43 8.70 22.76 -24.75
C TYR A 43 9.41 24.10 -24.46
N ASN A 44 9.45 24.52 -23.18
CA ASN A 44 9.83 25.90 -22.88
C ASN A 44 11.16 26.01 -22.10
N GLN A 45 11.91 24.96 -21.92
CA GLN A 45 13.18 24.95 -21.22
C GLN A 45 14.01 23.72 -21.61
N ASP A 46 15.34 23.78 -21.37
CA ASP A 46 16.31 22.70 -21.60
C ASP A 46 17.27 22.47 -20.41
N VAL A 47 16.98 23.12 -19.27
CA VAL A 47 17.84 23.10 -18.08
C VAL A 47 17.77 21.73 -17.37
N PHE A 48 16.60 21.09 -17.36
CA PHE A 48 16.39 19.77 -16.74
C PHE A 48 15.38 18.92 -17.52
N LYS A 49 15.37 17.62 -17.25
CA LYS A 49 14.48 16.67 -17.90
C LYS A 49 13.69 15.91 -16.84
N LEU A 50 12.46 15.54 -17.21
CA LEU A 50 11.68 14.59 -16.41
C LEU A 50 12.26 13.19 -16.57
N ILE A 51 12.28 12.45 -15.48
CA ILE A 51 12.72 11.06 -15.43
C ILE A 51 12.00 10.38 -14.28
N THR A 52 11.65 9.11 -14.44
CA THR A 52 11.15 8.31 -13.33
C THR A 52 12.30 7.82 -12.44
N PRO A 53 12.04 7.52 -11.15
CA PRO A 53 13.07 6.95 -10.27
C PRO A 53 13.68 5.66 -10.85
N SER A 54 12.88 4.78 -11.44
CA SER A 54 13.35 3.54 -12.05
C SER A 54 14.30 3.79 -13.22
N GLU A 55 13.91 4.64 -14.17
CA GLU A 55 14.78 5.02 -15.30
C GLU A 55 16.07 5.66 -14.84
N TYR A 56 16.03 6.44 -13.74
CA TYR A 56 17.26 7.03 -13.21
C TYR A 56 18.19 5.96 -12.63
N LEU A 57 17.66 4.99 -11.86
CA LEU A 57 18.44 3.88 -11.29
C LEU A 57 19.01 2.96 -12.36
N ASP A 58 18.25 2.66 -13.41
CA ASP A 58 18.72 1.86 -14.55
C ASP A 58 19.90 2.55 -15.25
N LYS A 59 19.84 3.88 -15.39
CA LYS A 59 20.88 4.66 -16.05
C LYS A 59 22.09 4.93 -15.16
N TYR A 60 21.89 5.06 -13.87
CA TYR A 60 22.92 5.37 -12.87
C TYR A 60 22.82 4.41 -11.67
N PRO A 61 23.22 3.14 -11.84
CA PRO A 61 23.05 2.11 -10.80
C PRO A 61 23.91 2.37 -9.56
N ASP A 62 25.05 3.05 -9.71
CA ASP A 62 25.92 3.41 -8.60
C ASP A 62 25.34 4.62 -7.83
N THR A 63 24.51 4.37 -6.86
CA THR A 63 23.91 5.41 -6.02
C THR A 63 24.57 5.50 -4.66
N GLN A 64 24.37 6.63 -3.98
CA GLN A 64 24.83 6.83 -2.62
C GLN A 64 23.99 5.96 -1.66
N GLN A 65 24.65 5.22 -0.79
CA GLN A 65 23.97 4.53 0.32
C GLN A 65 23.72 5.53 1.46
N ALA A 66 22.52 5.48 2.01
CA ALA A 66 22.14 6.30 3.16
C ALA A 66 21.30 5.49 4.15
N ALA A 67 21.50 5.77 5.43
CA ALA A 67 20.66 5.26 6.51
C ALA A 67 19.87 6.45 7.09
N PRO A 68 18.63 6.70 6.63
CA PRO A 68 17.83 7.80 7.15
C PRO A 68 17.46 7.54 8.62
N ALA A 69 17.28 8.60 9.39
CA ALA A 69 16.71 8.50 10.73
C ALA A 69 15.26 7.97 10.65
N ILE A 70 14.84 7.28 11.71
CA ILE A 70 13.45 6.87 11.87
C ILE A 70 12.57 8.11 11.87
N SER A 71 11.70 8.22 10.90
CA SER A 71 10.82 9.38 10.75
C SER A 71 9.61 9.06 9.88
N THR A 72 8.58 9.88 9.99
CA THR A 72 7.42 9.87 9.09
C THR A 72 7.11 11.29 8.64
N TRP A 73 6.21 11.45 7.67
CA TRP A 73 5.69 12.75 7.30
C TRP A 73 4.62 13.28 8.30
N GLY A 74 4.16 12.42 9.23
CA GLY A 74 3.14 12.76 10.21
C GLY A 74 3.62 13.71 11.30
N ALA A 75 2.74 13.93 12.29
CA ALA A 75 2.95 14.86 13.40
C ALA A 75 4.32 14.62 14.06
N HIS A 76 5.07 15.71 14.26
CA HIS A 76 6.41 15.73 14.86
C HIS A 76 7.45 14.86 14.16
N GLY A 77 7.17 14.33 12.97
CA GLY A 77 8.06 13.43 12.23
C GLY A 77 8.10 11.99 12.77
N TYR A 78 7.19 11.62 13.66
CA TYR A 78 7.08 10.28 14.25
C TYR A 78 5.75 9.60 13.89
N SER A 79 5.58 8.36 14.33
CA SER A 79 4.45 7.51 13.95
C SER A 79 3.15 7.77 14.73
N GLU A 80 3.07 8.81 15.54
CA GLU A 80 1.94 9.08 16.45
C GLU A 80 0.57 9.15 15.76
N VAL A 81 0.54 9.54 14.49
CA VAL A 81 -0.70 9.56 13.70
C VAL A 81 -1.24 8.17 13.49
N TRP A 82 -0.36 7.20 13.23
CA TRP A 82 -0.74 5.82 12.90
C TRP A 82 -0.65 4.86 14.08
N LEU A 83 0.09 5.22 15.13
CA LEU A 83 0.26 4.39 16.32
C LEU A 83 0.16 5.23 17.59
N ASN A 84 -0.98 5.15 18.25
CA ASN A 84 -1.25 5.81 19.52
C ASN A 84 -2.32 5.01 20.31
N PRO A 85 -2.57 5.33 21.58
CA PRO A 85 -3.53 4.58 22.40
C PRO A 85 -4.96 4.50 21.86
N GLY A 86 -5.34 5.37 20.91
CA GLY A 86 -6.66 5.34 20.28
C GLY A 86 -6.78 4.34 19.12
N ASN A 87 -5.66 3.91 18.54
CA ASN A 87 -5.64 3.04 17.36
C ASN A 87 -4.71 1.83 17.46
N ASP A 88 -3.93 1.67 18.54
CA ASP A 88 -2.93 0.59 18.71
C ASP A 88 -3.55 -0.82 18.71
N TYR A 89 -4.82 -0.95 19.14
CA TYR A 89 -5.55 -2.22 19.14
C TYR A 89 -5.64 -2.87 17.75
N ILE A 90 -5.56 -2.07 16.66
CA ILE A 90 -5.66 -2.55 15.28
C ILE A 90 -4.52 -3.54 14.98
N TYR A 91 -3.31 -3.20 15.39
CA TYR A 91 -2.09 -3.89 14.96
C TYR A 91 -2.04 -5.34 15.41
N ARG A 92 -2.50 -5.67 16.63
CA ARG A 92 -2.58 -7.07 17.06
C ARG A 92 -3.48 -7.93 16.17
N HIS A 93 -4.55 -7.34 15.61
CA HIS A 93 -5.44 -8.06 14.71
C HIS A 93 -4.79 -8.22 13.32
N LEU A 94 -4.08 -7.22 12.86
CA LEU A 94 -3.32 -7.27 11.61
C LEU A 94 -2.18 -8.29 11.69
N ASP A 95 -1.41 -8.28 12.77
CA ASP A 95 -0.32 -9.24 13.00
C ASP A 95 -0.83 -10.68 13.04
N ASN A 96 -1.93 -10.92 13.76
CA ASN A 96 -2.55 -12.24 13.81
C ASN A 96 -3.03 -12.70 12.42
N ALA A 97 -3.67 -11.82 11.65
CA ALA A 97 -4.14 -12.14 10.31
C ALA A 97 -2.95 -12.37 9.35
N ALA A 98 -1.90 -11.54 9.43
CA ALA A 98 -0.69 -11.71 8.63
C ALA A 98 0.02 -13.04 8.93
N GLY A 99 0.19 -13.37 10.21
CA GLY A 99 0.76 -14.66 10.63
C GLY A 99 -0.08 -15.85 10.16
N ARG A 100 -1.42 -15.73 10.22
CA ARG A 100 -2.32 -16.76 9.71
C ARG A 100 -2.23 -16.90 8.18
N LEU A 101 -2.18 -15.81 7.43
CA LEU A 101 -2.01 -15.87 5.97
C LEU A 101 -0.67 -16.50 5.59
N HIS A 102 0.40 -16.17 6.32
CA HIS A 102 1.70 -16.81 6.14
C HIS A 102 1.62 -18.33 6.33
N TYR A 103 0.99 -18.78 7.42
CA TYR A 103 0.76 -20.20 7.67
C TYR A 103 -0.06 -20.88 6.56
N LEU A 104 -1.15 -20.26 6.12
CA LEU A 104 -1.97 -20.77 5.02
C LEU A 104 -1.16 -20.85 3.71
N ALA A 105 -0.34 -19.85 3.41
CA ALA A 105 0.49 -19.83 2.21
C ALA A 105 1.57 -20.93 2.21
N GLN A 106 2.10 -21.27 3.37
CA GLN A 106 3.05 -22.38 3.51
C GLN A 106 2.36 -23.75 3.43
N THR A 107 1.14 -23.84 3.96
CA THR A 107 0.37 -25.09 4.02
C THR A 107 -0.22 -25.48 2.68
N TYR A 108 -0.81 -24.52 1.97
CA TYR A 108 -1.56 -24.77 0.73
C TYR A 108 -0.76 -24.35 -0.50
N LYS A 109 0.32 -25.04 -0.83
CA LYS A 109 1.18 -24.75 -1.99
C LYS A 109 0.52 -25.05 -3.33
N GLU A 110 -0.30 -26.11 -3.38
CA GLU A 110 -1.02 -26.61 -4.56
C GLU A 110 -2.51 -26.71 -4.28
N PRO A 111 -3.23 -25.59 -4.10
CA PRO A 111 -4.65 -25.59 -3.81
C PRO A 111 -5.48 -25.96 -5.05
N TYR A 112 -6.67 -26.54 -4.84
CA TYR A 112 -7.66 -26.60 -5.92
C TYR A 112 -8.29 -25.23 -6.17
N ASP A 113 -9.00 -25.06 -7.29
CA ASP A 113 -9.41 -23.76 -7.80
C ASP A 113 -10.19 -22.90 -6.80
N LEU A 114 -11.25 -23.45 -6.18
CA LEU A 114 -12.04 -22.72 -5.18
C LEU A 114 -11.22 -22.33 -3.94
N GLN A 115 -10.30 -23.21 -3.52
CA GLN A 115 -9.41 -22.95 -2.39
C GLN A 115 -8.40 -21.85 -2.72
N LYS A 116 -7.86 -21.82 -3.96
CA LYS A 116 -6.98 -20.76 -4.43
C LYS A 116 -7.69 -19.41 -4.45
N ARG A 117 -8.94 -19.37 -4.93
CA ARG A 117 -9.77 -18.16 -4.91
C ARG A 117 -9.93 -17.63 -3.48
N ALA A 118 -10.29 -18.51 -2.53
CA ALA A 118 -10.48 -18.14 -1.12
C ALA A 118 -9.17 -17.63 -0.48
N LEU A 119 -8.02 -18.25 -0.76
CA LEU A 119 -6.70 -17.82 -0.29
C LEU A 119 -6.31 -16.46 -0.86
N ASN A 120 -6.55 -16.23 -2.14
CA ASN A 120 -6.33 -14.92 -2.76
C ASN A 120 -7.25 -13.85 -2.16
N GLN A 121 -8.50 -14.19 -1.83
CA GLN A 121 -9.40 -13.26 -1.18
C GLN A 121 -8.96 -12.96 0.27
N CYS A 122 -8.45 -13.93 1.02
CA CYS A 122 -7.80 -13.66 2.31
C CYS A 122 -6.68 -12.62 2.18
N ALA A 123 -5.84 -12.75 1.16
CA ALA A 123 -4.76 -11.78 0.91
C ALA A 123 -5.31 -10.37 0.60
N ARG A 124 -6.39 -10.23 -0.19
CA ARG A 124 -7.05 -8.94 -0.44
C ARG A 124 -7.61 -8.33 0.82
N GLU A 125 -8.34 -9.12 1.62
CA GLU A 125 -8.93 -8.64 2.88
C GLU A 125 -7.84 -8.17 3.85
N LEU A 126 -6.71 -8.87 3.95
CA LEU A 126 -5.58 -8.43 4.77
C LEU A 126 -5.01 -7.10 4.27
N LEU A 127 -4.75 -6.94 2.97
CA LEU A 127 -4.23 -5.69 2.41
C LEU A 127 -5.20 -4.51 2.63
N LEU A 128 -6.50 -4.74 2.47
CA LEU A 128 -7.53 -3.73 2.74
C LEU A 128 -7.63 -3.38 4.22
N ALA A 129 -7.45 -4.37 5.11
CA ALA A 129 -7.39 -4.11 6.55
C ALA A 129 -6.14 -3.32 6.96
N GLN A 130 -5.02 -3.49 6.25
CA GLN A 130 -3.73 -2.82 6.49
C GLN A 130 -3.65 -1.39 5.94
N SER A 131 -4.71 -0.89 5.27
CA SER A 131 -4.71 0.49 4.76
C SER A 131 -4.38 1.48 5.88
N SER A 132 -3.38 2.32 5.64
CA SER A 132 -2.91 3.33 6.59
C SER A 132 -3.95 4.42 6.87
N ASP A 133 -4.99 4.52 6.03
CA ASP A 133 -6.10 5.43 6.21
C ASP A 133 -6.89 5.17 7.50
N TRP A 134 -7.04 3.89 7.90
CA TRP A 134 -7.86 3.59 9.07
C TRP A 134 -7.31 4.19 10.36
N PRO A 135 -6.06 3.96 10.77
CA PRO A 135 -5.49 4.59 11.95
C PRO A 135 -5.38 6.12 11.79
N PHE A 136 -5.13 6.61 10.58
CA PHE A 136 -5.12 8.05 10.30
C PHE A 136 -6.48 8.69 10.54
N ILE A 137 -7.56 8.15 9.97
CA ILE A 137 -8.94 8.66 10.13
C ILE A 137 -9.36 8.65 11.60
N ILE A 138 -8.99 7.60 12.35
CA ILE A 138 -9.28 7.50 13.80
C ILE A 138 -8.57 8.62 14.54
N THR A 139 -7.29 8.86 14.27
CA THR A 139 -6.50 9.91 14.91
C THR A 139 -6.99 11.31 14.51
N ALA A 140 -7.31 11.52 13.24
CA ALA A 140 -7.84 12.79 12.73
C ALA A 140 -9.29 13.08 13.17
N ASN A 141 -9.97 12.08 13.75
CA ASN A 141 -11.34 12.16 14.22
C ASN A 141 -12.35 12.67 13.17
N THR A 142 -12.19 12.25 11.93
CA THR A 142 -13.03 12.72 10.81
C THR A 142 -14.19 11.78 10.52
N MET A 143 -13.94 10.48 10.36
CA MET A 143 -14.93 9.45 10.06
C MET A 143 -14.66 8.16 10.85
N VAL A 144 -14.54 8.27 12.15
CA VAL A 144 -14.07 7.22 13.07
C VAL A 144 -14.87 5.93 12.95
N ASP A 145 -16.21 6.03 12.96
CA ASP A 145 -17.10 4.86 12.85
C ASP A 145 -16.92 4.11 11.53
N TYR A 146 -16.67 4.84 10.44
CA TYR A 146 -16.38 4.25 9.14
C TYR A 146 -15.08 3.47 9.17
N ALA A 147 -14.00 4.05 9.72
CA ALA A 147 -12.71 3.36 9.83
C ALA A 147 -12.82 2.09 10.67
N HIS A 148 -13.46 2.18 11.84
CA HIS A 148 -13.72 1.01 12.68
C HIS A 148 -14.55 -0.07 11.97
N LYS A 149 -15.57 0.34 11.21
CA LYS A 149 -16.39 -0.60 10.43
C LYS A 149 -15.54 -1.31 9.39
N ARG A 150 -14.72 -0.56 8.62
CA ARG A 150 -13.88 -1.14 7.56
C ARG A 150 -12.89 -2.16 8.12
N ILE A 151 -12.19 -1.82 9.20
CA ILE A 151 -11.25 -2.74 9.85
C ILE A 151 -11.97 -4.03 10.29
N ARG A 152 -13.11 -3.90 10.98
CA ARG A 152 -13.88 -5.07 11.44
C ARG A 152 -14.39 -5.92 10.28
N ASP A 153 -14.88 -5.30 9.23
CA ASP A 153 -15.38 -6.01 8.07
C ASP A 153 -14.27 -6.83 7.40
N HIS A 154 -13.11 -6.22 7.13
CA HIS A 154 -12.00 -6.90 6.46
C HIS A 154 -11.38 -8.00 7.33
N ILE A 155 -11.09 -7.73 8.60
CA ILE A 155 -10.59 -8.75 9.53
C ILE A 155 -11.62 -9.87 9.73
N GLY A 156 -12.90 -9.54 9.81
CA GLY A 156 -13.98 -10.52 9.93
C GLY A 156 -14.08 -11.44 8.71
N ARG A 157 -14.03 -10.87 7.49
CA ARG A 157 -14.03 -11.62 6.23
C ARG A 157 -12.80 -12.49 6.10
N PHE A 158 -11.62 -11.94 6.39
CA PHE A 158 -10.37 -12.70 6.44
C PHE A 158 -10.50 -13.93 7.34
N ASN A 159 -10.91 -13.74 8.58
CA ASN A 159 -11.03 -14.85 9.54
C ASN A 159 -12.06 -15.89 9.12
N ALA A 160 -13.23 -15.44 8.62
CA ALA A 160 -14.26 -16.36 8.13
C ALA A 160 -13.76 -17.23 6.96
N LEU A 161 -13.08 -16.63 5.98
CA LEU A 161 -12.49 -17.37 4.86
C LEU A 161 -11.40 -18.33 5.33
N ALA A 162 -10.51 -17.86 6.20
CA ALA A 162 -9.44 -18.69 6.74
C ALA A 162 -9.98 -19.90 7.52
N ASP A 163 -11.04 -19.71 8.30
CA ASP A 163 -11.72 -20.81 9.01
C ASP A 163 -12.37 -21.82 8.06
N MET A 164 -12.98 -21.34 6.97
CA MET A 164 -13.57 -22.20 5.94
C MET A 164 -12.48 -23.00 5.19
N ILE A 165 -11.33 -22.40 4.94
CA ILE A 165 -10.19 -23.08 4.29
C ILE A 165 -9.65 -24.18 5.20
N ASP A 166 -9.42 -23.89 6.50
CA ASP A 166 -8.90 -24.84 7.47
C ASP A 166 -9.87 -26.04 7.68
N LYS A 167 -11.18 -25.80 7.62
CA LYS A 167 -12.21 -26.83 7.71
C LYS A 167 -12.49 -27.57 6.40
N ASN A 168 -11.94 -27.07 5.30
CA ASN A 168 -12.25 -27.49 3.92
C ASN A 168 -13.77 -27.41 3.61
N GLU A 169 -14.42 -26.36 4.09
CA GLU A 169 -15.87 -26.10 3.95
C GLU A 169 -16.13 -24.72 3.36
N ILE A 170 -15.53 -24.44 2.20
CA ILE A 170 -15.62 -23.12 1.55
C ILE A 170 -17.03 -22.92 0.98
N ASN A 171 -17.73 -21.90 1.48
CA ASN A 171 -19.00 -21.45 0.92
C ASN A 171 -18.73 -20.56 -0.31
N GLU A 172 -19.03 -21.09 -1.51
CA GLU A 172 -18.76 -20.41 -2.76
C GLU A 172 -19.63 -19.14 -2.96
N GLU A 173 -20.87 -19.15 -2.50
CA GLU A 173 -21.74 -17.97 -2.60
C GLU A 173 -21.21 -16.82 -1.74
N TYR A 174 -20.79 -17.12 -0.50
CA TYR A 174 -20.16 -16.15 0.38
C TYR A 174 -18.83 -15.61 -0.20
N LEU A 175 -18.01 -16.49 -0.76
CA LEU A 175 -16.75 -16.09 -1.41
C LEU A 175 -17.02 -15.16 -2.59
N ALA A 176 -17.97 -15.51 -3.47
CA ALA A 176 -18.32 -14.69 -4.63
C ALA A 176 -18.86 -13.29 -4.24
N ASP A 177 -19.65 -13.20 -3.16
CA ASP A 177 -20.13 -11.91 -2.63
C ASP A 177 -18.98 -11.03 -2.15
N ILE A 178 -17.98 -11.61 -1.49
CA ILE A 178 -16.81 -10.84 -1.02
C ILE A 178 -15.89 -10.47 -2.19
N GLU A 179 -15.64 -11.36 -3.13
CA GLU A 179 -14.87 -11.08 -4.33
C GLU A 179 -15.49 -9.92 -5.13
N TYR A 180 -16.82 -9.85 -5.22
CA TYR A 180 -17.52 -8.76 -5.89
C TYR A 180 -17.37 -7.42 -5.14
N LYS A 181 -17.43 -7.44 -3.82
CA LYS A 181 -17.32 -6.23 -2.97
C LYS A 181 -15.91 -5.64 -2.94
N ASP A 182 -14.92 -6.50 -2.87
CA ASP A 182 -13.52 -6.13 -2.62
C ASP A 182 -12.61 -6.61 -3.76
N LEU A 183 -13.02 -6.31 -5.00
CA LEU A 183 -12.27 -6.63 -6.22
C LEU A 183 -11.09 -5.67 -6.40
N ILE A 184 -10.02 -5.92 -5.68
CA ILE A 184 -8.74 -5.21 -5.79
C ILE A 184 -7.64 -6.21 -6.11
N PHE A 185 -6.59 -5.78 -6.80
CA PHE A 185 -5.46 -6.62 -7.18
C PHE A 185 -5.90 -7.94 -7.85
N PRO A 186 -6.46 -7.89 -9.09
CA PRO A 186 -7.03 -9.07 -9.75
C PRO A 186 -6.02 -10.22 -9.88
N ASP A 187 -4.74 -9.89 -10.06
CA ASP A 187 -3.64 -10.86 -10.25
C ASP A 187 -2.92 -11.24 -8.94
N ILE A 188 -3.53 -10.97 -7.78
CA ILE A 188 -2.92 -11.30 -6.49
C ILE A 188 -2.66 -12.80 -6.37
N ASP A 189 -1.50 -13.13 -5.83
CA ASP A 189 -1.13 -14.51 -5.50
C ASP A 189 -0.75 -14.58 -4.02
N TYR A 190 -1.60 -15.22 -3.21
CA TYR A 190 -1.38 -15.38 -1.77
C TYR A 190 -0.05 -16.06 -1.45
N ARG A 191 0.55 -16.82 -2.36
CA ARG A 191 1.81 -17.53 -2.14
C ARG A 191 3.00 -16.61 -1.88
N ILE A 192 2.91 -15.34 -2.26
CA ILE A 192 3.94 -14.34 -1.91
C ILE A 192 4.12 -14.16 -0.40
N TRP A 193 3.11 -14.48 0.40
CA TRP A 193 3.22 -14.48 1.87
C TRP A 193 3.91 -15.72 2.43
N GLY A 194 4.11 -16.74 1.61
CA GLY A 194 4.83 -17.97 2.00
C GLY A 194 6.36 -17.89 1.86
N TRP A 195 6.90 -16.80 1.31
CA TRP A 195 8.33 -16.59 1.13
C TRP A 195 8.94 -16.03 2.42
N GLY A 196 9.90 -16.74 2.97
CA GLY A 196 10.69 -16.36 4.13
C GLY A 196 10.86 -17.53 5.09
N GLU A 197 12.11 -17.98 5.27
CA GLU A 197 12.56 -18.68 6.48
C GLU A 197 12.89 -17.63 7.53
#